data_154e0a4824687f636b3ea71b9b8f7e62
#
_entry.id   154e0a4824687f636b3ea71b9b8f7e62
#
_cell.length_a   1.000
_cell.length_b   1.000
_cell.length_c   1.000
_cell.angle_alpha   90.00
_cell.angle_beta   90.00
_cell.angle_gamma   90.00
#
_symmetry.space_group_name_H-M   'P 1'
#
loop_
_entity.id
_entity.type
_entity.pdbx_description
1 polymer ?
#
loop_
_entity_poly.entity_id
_entity_poly.type
_entity_poly.pdbx_seq_one_letter_code
_entity_poly.pdbx_strand_id
1 'polypeptide(L)'
;MIDSIHVSQAGVEGPSPWWLKGGAIFIGVLGLLSLLNAVSLALGGIAMDAMMGEMDPEEICAEDEDTEECEDFIESIAQFSSMPLWDIGAAFSALLFLLSIPTTILLWNAEDRDMALKFAWGWVFVHAFSQFYITHEFLEWYGTFFDSIPIEDFQWLTQFTSFLSYGGVLMCELTLAAGLVLISYKTRPPTKLEAPSAFHVNNE
;
A
#
# COMPACT_ATOMS: atom_id res chain seq x y z
N MET A 1 -2.57 57.05 30.64
CA MET A 1 -2.08 56.51 29.35
C MET A 1 -1.41 55.19 29.70
N ILE A 2 -2.05 54.10 29.39
CA ILE A 2 -1.47 52.76 29.59
C ILE A 2 -0.96 52.37 28.22
N ASP A 3 0.38 52.49 28.04
CA ASP A 3 1.02 51.99 26.83
C ASP A 3 0.78 50.48 26.71
N SER A 4 0.11 50.08 25.65
CA SER A 4 -0.05 48.69 25.31
C SER A 4 1.37 48.11 25.06
N ILE A 5 1.82 47.29 25.99
CA ILE A 5 3.05 46.50 25.83
C ILE A 5 2.78 45.54 24.68
N HIS A 6 3.22 45.85 23.48
CA HIS A 6 3.39 44.91 22.40
C HIS A 6 4.44 43.89 22.82
N VAL A 7 4.01 42.83 23.49
CA VAL A 7 4.83 41.62 23.61
C VAL A 7 5.00 41.09 22.20
N SER A 8 6.11 41.43 21.58
CA SER A 8 6.57 40.74 20.36
C SER A 8 6.60 39.25 20.69
N GLN A 9 5.66 38.50 20.17
CA GLN A 9 5.74 37.05 20.18
C GLN A 9 6.97 36.69 19.31
N ALA A 10 8.13 36.67 19.95
CA ALA A 10 9.35 36.11 19.36
C ALA A 10 9.01 34.66 18.95
N GLY A 11 8.99 34.43 17.66
CA GLY A 11 8.49 33.30 16.98
C GLY A 11 8.73 31.95 17.66
N VAL A 12 7.66 31.42 18.23
CA VAL A 12 7.52 29.97 18.29
C VAL A 12 7.30 29.57 16.83
N GLU A 13 8.39 29.17 16.16
CA GLU A 13 8.28 28.61 14.80
C GLU A 13 7.25 27.48 14.87
N GLY A 14 6.10 27.70 14.26
CA GLY A 14 5.07 26.67 14.14
C GLY A 14 5.67 25.44 13.44
N PRO A 15 5.14 24.25 13.68
CA PRO A 15 5.66 23.05 13.07
C PRO A 15 5.72 23.22 11.55
N SER A 16 6.88 22.88 10.97
CA SER A 16 7.13 23.12 9.55
C SER A 16 6.10 22.40 8.69
N PRO A 17 5.35 23.07 7.81
CA PRO A 17 4.37 22.44 6.94
C PRO A 17 5.00 21.50 5.90
N TRP A 18 6.32 21.55 5.73
CA TRP A 18 7.04 20.73 4.76
C TRP A 18 6.90 19.23 4.99
N TRP A 19 6.78 18.80 6.24
CA TRP A 19 6.57 17.39 6.56
C TRP A 19 5.21 16.89 6.05
N LEU A 20 4.16 17.69 6.18
CA LEU A 20 2.84 17.36 5.65
C LEU A 20 2.83 17.39 4.11
N LYS A 21 3.47 18.39 3.51
CA LYS A 21 3.59 18.49 2.04
C LYS A 21 4.43 17.35 1.46
N GLY A 22 5.51 16.94 2.14
CA GLY A 22 6.28 15.75 1.78
C GLY A 22 5.43 14.48 1.80
N GLY A 23 4.63 14.31 2.86
CA GLY A 23 3.65 13.22 2.96
C GLY A 23 2.61 13.28 1.84
N ALA A 24 2.11 14.48 1.49
CA ALA A 24 1.17 14.67 0.40
C ALA A 24 1.76 14.22 -0.96
N ILE A 25 2.97 14.64 -1.28
CA ILE A 25 3.65 14.23 -2.52
C ILE A 25 3.81 12.71 -2.54
N PHE A 26 4.27 12.14 -1.43
CA PHE A 26 4.51 10.71 -1.33
C PHE A 26 3.22 9.89 -1.54
N ILE A 27 2.13 10.21 -0.82
CA ILE A 27 0.84 9.53 -0.99
C ILE A 27 0.25 9.78 -2.38
N GLY A 28 0.42 10.98 -2.93
CA GLY A 28 -0.01 11.29 -4.29
C GLY A 28 0.68 10.43 -5.35
N VAL A 29 2.01 10.25 -5.23
CA VAL A 29 2.77 9.36 -6.13
C VAL A 29 2.31 7.91 -5.98
N LEU A 30 2.17 7.41 -4.74
CA LEU A 30 1.67 6.05 -4.51
C LEU A 30 0.24 5.87 -5.04
N GLY A 31 -0.62 6.90 -4.91
CA GLY A 31 -1.95 6.88 -5.50
C GLY A 31 -1.93 6.76 -7.03
N LEU A 32 -1.05 7.49 -7.71
CA LEU A 32 -0.88 7.37 -9.16
C LEU A 32 -0.36 5.96 -9.55
N LEU A 33 0.57 5.41 -8.79
CA LEU A 33 1.03 4.03 -9.01
C LEU A 33 -0.11 3.03 -8.78
N SER A 34 -0.98 3.25 -7.80
CA SER A 34 -2.16 2.42 -7.57
C SER A 34 -3.14 2.50 -8.75
N LEU A 35 -3.33 3.66 -9.38
CA LEU A 35 -4.13 3.77 -10.59
C LEU A 35 -3.54 2.95 -11.74
N LEU A 36 -2.24 3.07 -11.98
CA LEU A 36 -1.56 2.27 -13.01
C LEU A 36 -1.69 0.77 -12.74
N ASN A 37 -1.56 0.37 -11.47
CA ASN A 37 -1.75 -1.03 -11.07
C ASN A 37 -3.19 -1.50 -11.30
N ALA A 38 -4.21 -0.68 -10.98
CA ALA A 38 -5.60 -0.99 -11.23
C ALA A 38 -5.86 -1.26 -12.72
N VAL A 39 -5.35 -0.38 -13.59
CA VAL A 39 -5.49 -0.54 -15.05
C VAL A 39 -4.75 -1.79 -15.53
N SER A 40 -3.54 -2.04 -15.03
CA SER A 40 -2.74 -3.21 -15.42
C SER A 40 -3.42 -4.52 -15.01
N LEU A 41 -3.99 -4.59 -13.80
CA LEU A 41 -4.70 -5.78 -13.34
C LEU A 41 -5.99 -6.00 -14.13
N ALA A 42 -6.78 -4.96 -14.38
CA ALA A 42 -8.01 -5.06 -15.16
C ALA A 42 -7.73 -5.53 -16.60
N LEU A 43 -6.71 -4.96 -17.26
CA LEU A 43 -6.31 -5.38 -18.59
C LEU A 43 -5.69 -6.79 -18.60
N GLY A 44 -4.92 -7.11 -17.56
CA GLY A 44 -4.31 -8.43 -17.39
C GLY A 44 -5.37 -9.52 -17.26
N GLY A 45 -6.38 -9.31 -16.42
CA GLY A 45 -7.51 -10.24 -16.28
C GLY A 45 -8.24 -10.48 -17.62
N ILE A 46 -8.59 -9.40 -18.32
CA ILE A 46 -9.25 -9.52 -19.64
C ILE A 46 -8.36 -10.27 -20.65
N ALA A 47 -7.06 -9.98 -20.68
CA ALA A 47 -6.14 -10.64 -21.60
C ALA A 47 -5.97 -12.14 -21.27
N MET A 48 -5.92 -12.47 -19.98
CA MET A 48 -5.82 -13.87 -19.53
C MET A 48 -7.09 -14.64 -19.87
N ASP A 49 -8.27 -14.08 -19.61
CA ASP A 49 -9.55 -14.71 -19.97
C ASP A 49 -9.67 -14.96 -21.48
N ALA A 50 -9.25 -13.97 -22.30
CA ALA A 50 -9.28 -14.10 -23.75
C ALA A 50 -8.31 -15.21 -24.23
N MET A 51 -7.10 -15.27 -23.64
CA MET A 51 -6.09 -16.26 -24.01
C MET A 51 -6.53 -17.67 -23.61
N MET A 52 -7.07 -17.84 -22.40
CA MET A 52 -7.52 -19.14 -21.91
C MET A 52 -8.79 -19.63 -22.61
N GLY A 53 -9.68 -18.71 -23.03
CA GLY A 53 -10.89 -19.06 -23.78
C GLY A 53 -10.62 -19.59 -25.20
N GLU A 54 -9.44 -19.35 -25.76
CA GLU A 54 -9.01 -19.88 -27.05
C GLU A 54 -8.16 -21.17 -26.93
N MET A 55 -7.73 -21.54 -25.71
CA MET A 55 -6.92 -22.74 -25.45
C MET A 55 -7.82 -23.94 -25.24
N ASP A 56 -7.67 -24.97 -26.09
CA ASP A 56 -8.23 -26.29 -25.86
C ASP A 56 -7.16 -27.22 -25.28
N PRO A 57 -7.27 -27.62 -24.00
CA PRO A 57 -6.28 -28.48 -23.37
C PRO A 57 -6.03 -29.79 -24.13
N GLU A 58 -7.09 -30.42 -24.68
CA GLU A 58 -6.98 -31.65 -25.43
C GLU A 58 -6.16 -31.47 -26.73
N GLU A 59 -6.32 -30.32 -27.40
CA GLU A 59 -5.56 -30.02 -28.64
C GLU A 59 -4.09 -29.70 -28.33
N ILE A 60 -3.80 -28.95 -27.24
CA ILE A 60 -2.46 -28.56 -26.86
C ILE A 60 -1.65 -29.77 -26.38
N CYS A 61 -2.25 -30.64 -25.58
CA CYS A 61 -1.57 -31.79 -24.97
C CYS A 61 -1.58 -33.04 -25.83
N ALA A 62 -2.22 -33.01 -27.01
CA ALA A 62 -2.34 -34.19 -27.89
C ALA A 62 -1.00 -34.73 -28.41
N GLU A 63 0.03 -33.89 -28.50
CA GLU A 63 1.38 -34.25 -28.97
C GLU A 63 2.38 -34.53 -27.86
N ASP A 64 1.97 -34.38 -26.59
CA ASP A 64 2.87 -34.56 -25.44
C ASP A 64 2.92 -36.05 -25.02
N GLU A 65 4.13 -36.52 -24.63
CA GLU A 65 4.35 -37.92 -24.18
C GLU A 65 3.61 -38.18 -22.86
N ASP A 66 3.36 -37.14 -22.06
CA ASP A 66 2.67 -37.20 -20.76
C ASP A 66 1.46 -36.24 -20.75
N THR A 67 0.37 -36.71 -21.35
CA THR A 67 -0.86 -35.94 -21.55
C THR A 67 -1.46 -35.48 -20.20
N GLU A 68 -1.37 -36.33 -19.15
CA GLU A 68 -1.94 -36.05 -17.82
C GLU A 68 -1.19 -34.88 -17.13
N GLU A 69 0.14 -34.87 -17.16
CA GLU A 69 0.94 -33.76 -16.60
C GLU A 69 0.72 -32.43 -17.37
N CYS A 70 0.54 -32.50 -18.67
CA CYS A 70 0.24 -31.34 -19.51
C CYS A 70 -1.14 -30.78 -19.20
N GLU A 71 -2.16 -31.63 -19.07
CA GLU A 71 -3.52 -31.22 -18.73
C GLU A 71 -3.58 -30.57 -17.33
N ASP A 72 -2.93 -31.15 -16.32
CA ASP A 72 -2.82 -30.58 -14.96
C ASP A 72 -2.15 -29.20 -14.96
N PHE A 73 -1.12 -29.03 -15.78
CA PHE A 73 -0.45 -27.73 -15.93
C PHE A 73 -1.38 -26.68 -16.56
N ILE A 74 -2.11 -27.04 -17.63
CA ILE A 74 -3.07 -26.13 -18.28
C ILE A 74 -4.23 -25.78 -17.33
N GLU A 75 -4.73 -26.77 -16.56
CA GLU A 75 -5.76 -26.52 -15.56
C GLU A 75 -5.29 -25.56 -14.47
N SER A 76 -4.04 -25.69 -14.01
CA SER A 76 -3.45 -24.77 -13.04
C SER A 76 -3.35 -23.33 -13.56
N ILE A 77 -3.03 -23.15 -14.86
CA ILE A 77 -3.03 -21.83 -15.50
C ILE A 77 -4.45 -21.29 -15.64
N ALA A 78 -5.41 -22.15 -16.00
CA ALA A 78 -6.83 -21.77 -16.08
C ALA A 78 -7.36 -21.33 -14.71
N GLN A 79 -6.96 -22.02 -13.63
CA GLN A 79 -7.30 -21.62 -12.28
C GLN A 79 -6.71 -20.24 -11.95
N PHE A 80 -5.47 -19.94 -12.33
CA PHE A 80 -4.86 -18.62 -12.14
C PHE A 80 -5.63 -17.52 -12.90
N SER A 81 -6.06 -17.79 -14.13
CA SER A 81 -6.82 -16.82 -14.91
C SER A 81 -8.18 -16.47 -14.29
N SER A 82 -8.83 -17.47 -13.69
CA SER A 82 -10.14 -17.33 -13.05
C SER A 82 -10.09 -16.81 -11.60
N MET A 83 -8.88 -16.53 -11.07
CA MET A 83 -8.75 -16.04 -9.69
C MET A 83 -9.43 -14.68 -9.49
N PRO A 84 -10.14 -14.49 -8.38
CA PRO A 84 -10.71 -13.19 -8.02
C PRO A 84 -9.63 -12.13 -7.76
N LEU A 85 -8.36 -12.52 -7.78
CA LEU A 85 -7.20 -11.67 -7.59
C LEU A 85 -7.16 -10.49 -8.58
N TRP A 86 -7.54 -10.72 -9.84
CA TRP A 86 -7.53 -9.70 -10.89
C TRP A 86 -8.55 -8.60 -10.60
N ASP A 87 -9.80 -9.00 -10.34
CA ASP A 87 -10.88 -8.07 -10.10
C ASP A 87 -10.76 -7.37 -8.74
N ILE A 88 -10.49 -8.14 -7.69
CA ILE A 88 -10.36 -7.61 -6.33
C ILE A 88 -9.09 -6.76 -6.22
N GLY A 89 -7.98 -7.18 -6.82
CA GLY A 89 -6.74 -6.41 -6.88
C GLY A 89 -6.93 -5.08 -7.62
N ALA A 90 -7.62 -5.09 -8.76
CA ALA A 90 -7.98 -3.88 -9.49
C ALA A 90 -8.89 -2.96 -8.66
N ALA A 91 -9.89 -3.52 -7.98
CA ALA A 91 -10.82 -2.76 -7.12
C ALA A 91 -10.09 -2.11 -5.94
N PHE A 92 -9.22 -2.83 -5.22
CA PHE A 92 -8.42 -2.27 -4.13
C PHE A 92 -7.47 -1.18 -4.63
N SER A 93 -6.83 -1.39 -5.77
CA SER A 93 -5.92 -0.41 -6.36
C SER A 93 -6.67 0.85 -6.78
N ALA A 94 -7.87 0.73 -7.35
CA ALA A 94 -8.74 1.87 -7.67
C ALA A 94 -9.20 2.60 -6.38
N LEU A 95 -9.57 1.87 -5.33
CA LEU A 95 -9.95 2.44 -4.04
C LEU A 95 -8.79 3.22 -3.41
N LEU A 96 -7.58 2.68 -3.43
CA LEU A 96 -6.38 3.36 -2.94
C LEU A 96 -6.08 4.65 -3.70
N PHE A 97 -6.24 4.63 -5.02
CA PHE A 97 -6.15 5.85 -5.83
C PHE A 97 -7.20 6.88 -5.41
N LEU A 98 -8.46 6.50 -5.31
CA LEU A 98 -9.55 7.40 -4.91
C LEU A 98 -9.31 7.99 -3.51
N LEU A 99 -8.84 7.19 -2.55
CA LEU A 99 -8.51 7.66 -1.21
C LEU A 99 -7.26 8.55 -1.18
N SER A 100 -6.32 8.37 -2.11
CA SER A 100 -5.12 9.20 -2.19
C SER A 100 -5.42 10.65 -2.54
N ILE A 101 -6.48 10.93 -3.31
CA ILE A 101 -6.86 12.28 -3.74
C ILE A 101 -7.19 13.17 -2.54
N PRO A 102 -8.23 12.88 -1.71
CA PRO A 102 -8.53 13.71 -0.56
C PRO A 102 -7.39 13.73 0.45
N THR A 103 -6.69 12.62 0.65
CA THR A 103 -5.54 12.54 1.55
C THR A 103 -4.43 13.51 1.14
N THR A 104 -4.08 13.52 -0.14
CA THR A 104 -3.06 14.43 -0.71
C THR A 104 -3.48 15.89 -0.54
N ILE A 105 -4.74 16.23 -0.84
CA ILE A 105 -5.27 17.60 -0.73
C ILE A 105 -5.23 18.07 0.73
N LEU A 106 -5.69 17.24 1.66
CA LEU A 106 -5.72 17.58 3.09
C LEU A 106 -4.31 17.76 3.66
N LEU A 107 -3.37 16.88 3.31
CA LEU A 107 -1.97 17.00 3.74
C LEU A 107 -1.29 18.22 3.12
N TRP A 108 -1.62 18.57 1.88
CA TRP A 108 -1.03 19.71 1.19
C TRP A 108 -1.51 21.05 1.76
N ASN A 109 -2.81 21.18 2.01
CA ASN A 109 -3.40 22.41 2.53
C ASN A 109 -3.03 22.65 4.01
N ALA A 110 -2.80 21.57 4.76
CA ALA A 110 -2.37 21.60 6.16
C ALA A 110 -3.29 22.42 7.11
N GLU A 111 -4.54 22.70 6.71
CA GLU A 111 -5.51 23.46 7.50
C GLU A 111 -5.99 22.69 8.73
N ASP A 112 -6.32 21.41 8.55
CA ASP A 112 -6.69 20.48 9.61
C ASP A 112 -5.72 19.29 9.61
N ARG A 113 -4.65 19.44 10.40
CA ARG A 113 -3.60 18.45 10.56
C ARG A 113 -4.16 17.09 11.01
N ASP A 114 -5.06 17.12 11.99
CA ASP A 114 -5.54 15.89 12.62
C ASP A 114 -6.44 15.10 11.66
N MET A 115 -7.25 15.81 10.89
CA MET A 115 -8.04 15.20 9.83
C MET A 115 -7.15 14.64 8.72
N ALA A 116 -6.16 15.39 8.27
CA ALA A 116 -5.20 14.95 7.25
C ALA A 116 -4.47 13.68 7.67
N LEU A 117 -4.01 13.60 8.92
CA LEU A 117 -3.35 12.40 9.44
C LEU A 117 -4.31 11.21 9.57
N LYS A 118 -5.57 11.42 9.95
CA LYS A 118 -6.57 10.33 9.98
C LYS A 118 -6.79 9.74 8.59
N PHE A 119 -6.91 10.58 7.57
CA PHE A 119 -7.02 10.11 6.18
C PHE A 119 -5.77 9.36 5.72
N ALA A 120 -4.58 9.86 6.06
CA ALA A 120 -3.33 9.18 5.74
C ALA A 120 -3.21 7.81 6.42
N TRP A 121 -3.59 7.68 7.69
CA TRP A 121 -3.66 6.40 8.38
C TRP A 121 -4.71 5.47 7.79
N GLY A 122 -5.88 6.00 7.42
CA GLY A 122 -6.91 5.23 6.71
C GLY A 122 -6.39 4.67 5.40
N TRP A 123 -5.66 5.47 4.62
CA TRP A 123 -5.03 5.05 3.38
C TRP A 123 -4.01 3.92 3.61
N VAL A 124 -3.10 4.07 4.59
CA VAL A 124 -2.12 3.02 4.94
C VAL A 124 -2.81 1.75 5.39
N PHE A 125 -3.88 1.84 6.18
CA PHE A 125 -4.63 0.67 6.62
C PHE A 125 -5.25 -0.10 5.44
N VAL A 126 -5.90 0.61 4.51
CA VAL A 126 -6.47 -0.01 3.30
C VAL A 126 -5.36 -0.61 2.44
N HIS A 127 -4.21 0.08 2.31
CA HIS A 127 -3.06 -0.43 1.58
C HIS A 127 -2.54 -1.72 2.21
N ALA A 128 -2.29 -1.75 3.51
CA ALA A 128 -1.84 -2.93 4.23
C ALA A 128 -2.80 -4.10 4.05
N PHE A 129 -4.09 -3.87 4.25
CA PHE A 129 -5.10 -4.91 4.09
C PHE A 129 -5.10 -5.48 2.67
N SER A 130 -5.06 -4.61 1.65
CA SER A 130 -5.04 -5.05 0.25
C SER A 130 -3.79 -5.87 -0.09
N GLN A 131 -2.60 -5.45 0.39
CA GLN A 131 -1.36 -6.16 0.13
C GLN A 131 -1.33 -7.54 0.80
N PHE A 132 -1.78 -7.64 2.05
CA PHE A 132 -1.87 -8.93 2.74
C PHE A 132 -2.88 -9.86 2.06
N TYR A 133 -4.04 -9.35 1.65
CA TYR A 133 -5.06 -10.13 0.96
C TYR A 133 -4.53 -10.67 -0.38
N ILE A 134 -3.98 -9.79 -1.23
CA ILE A 134 -3.43 -10.16 -2.53
C ILE A 134 -2.29 -11.18 -2.38
N THR A 135 -1.40 -10.97 -1.40
CA THR A 135 -0.29 -11.89 -1.13
C THR A 135 -0.79 -13.25 -0.67
N HIS A 136 -1.84 -13.27 0.16
CA HIS A 136 -2.44 -14.53 0.65
C HIS A 136 -3.03 -15.35 -0.50
N GLU A 137 -3.90 -14.76 -1.30
CA GLU A 137 -4.53 -15.42 -2.45
C GLU A 137 -3.48 -15.94 -3.46
N PHE A 138 -2.47 -15.10 -3.74
CA PHE A 138 -1.38 -15.52 -4.63
C PHE A 138 -0.59 -16.71 -4.08
N LEU A 139 -0.25 -16.70 -2.78
CA LEU A 139 0.52 -17.78 -2.17
C LEU A 139 -0.28 -19.07 -2.00
N GLU A 140 -1.58 -18.99 -1.85
CA GLU A 140 -2.46 -20.16 -1.83
C GLU A 140 -2.47 -20.85 -3.18
N TRP A 141 -2.67 -20.07 -4.26
CA TRP A 141 -2.54 -20.61 -5.62
C TRP A 141 -1.12 -21.13 -5.90
N TYR A 142 -0.09 -20.37 -5.52
CA TYR A 142 1.31 -20.76 -5.73
C TYR A 142 1.63 -22.09 -5.06
N GLY A 143 1.12 -22.32 -3.85
CA GLY A 143 1.26 -23.59 -3.13
C GLY A 143 0.63 -24.76 -3.89
N THR A 144 -0.63 -24.61 -4.34
CA THR A 144 -1.32 -25.65 -5.09
C THR A 144 -0.65 -25.95 -6.44
N PHE A 145 -0.17 -24.92 -7.13
CA PHE A 145 0.55 -25.07 -8.39
C PHE A 145 1.85 -25.89 -8.23
N PHE A 146 2.65 -25.62 -7.20
CA PHE A 146 3.90 -26.37 -6.98
C PHE A 146 3.69 -27.74 -6.36
N ASP A 147 2.59 -27.97 -5.64
CA ASP A 147 2.25 -29.30 -5.12
C ASP A 147 1.84 -30.28 -6.27
N SER A 148 1.37 -29.75 -7.42
CA SER A 148 1.07 -30.54 -8.59
C SER A 148 2.31 -30.95 -9.40
N ILE A 149 3.48 -30.33 -9.15
CA ILE A 149 4.72 -30.66 -9.87
C ILE A 149 5.48 -31.74 -9.10
N PRO A 150 5.78 -32.93 -9.63
CA PRO A 150 6.39 -34.05 -8.93
C PRO A 150 7.90 -33.84 -8.73
N ILE A 151 8.33 -32.78 -8.07
CA ILE A 151 9.73 -32.51 -7.74
C ILE A 151 9.91 -32.61 -6.23
N GLU A 152 10.57 -33.66 -5.75
CA GLU A 152 10.71 -34.03 -4.33
C GLU A 152 11.25 -32.94 -3.39
N ASP A 153 11.84 -31.86 -3.88
CA ASP A 153 12.50 -30.83 -3.05
C ASP A 153 11.86 -29.43 -3.10
N PHE A 154 10.62 -29.27 -3.62
CA PHE A 154 10.04 -27.92 -3.81
C PHE A 154 9.36 -27.34 -2.55
N GLN A 155 9.07 -28.12 -1.52
CA GLN A 155 8.39 -27.61 -0.31
C GLN A 155 9.17 -26.48 0.39
N TRP A 156 10.50 -26.54 0.42
CA TRP A 156 11.30 -25.47 1.00
C TRP A 156 11.18 -24.16 0.21
N LEU A 157 11.04 -24.24 -1.12
CA LEU A 157 10.89 -23.06 -1.98
C LEU A 157 9.56 -22.35 -1.74
N THR A 158 8.48 -23.12 -1.60
CA THR A 158 7.14 -22.58 -1.27
C THR A 158 7.16 -21.89 0.10
N GLN A 159 7.76 -22.50 1.12
CA GLN A 159 7.91 -21.91 2.44
C GLN A 159 8.79 -20.64 2.41
N PHE A 160 9.90 -20.68 1.69
CA PHE A 160 10.81 -19.54 1.56
C PHE A 160 10.15 -18.38 0.81
N THR A 161 9.45 -18.66 -0.28
CA THR A 161 8.69 -17.65 -1.04
C THR A 161 7.60 -17.02 -0.17
N SER A 162 6.86 -17.82 0.60
CA SER A 162 5.85 -17.33 1.53
C SER A 162 6.46 -16.42 2.60
N PHE A 163 7.58 -16.82 3.19
CA PHE A 163 8.29 -16.00 4.17
C PHE A 163 8.78 -14.66 3.59
N LEU A 164 9.36 -14.68 2.39
CA LEU A 164 9.83 -13.47 1.71
C LEU A 164 8.67 -12.56 1.33
N SER A 165 7.57 -13.11 0.83
CA SER A 165 6.41 -12.33 0.39
C SER A 165 5.74 -11.63 1.58
N TYR A 166 5.38 -12.35 2.64
CA TYR A 166 4.81 -11.75 3.84
C TYR A 166 5.80 -10.83 4.56
N GLY A 167 7.07 -11.21 4.62
CA GLY A 167 8.14 -10.38 5.20
C GLY A 167 8.30 -9.07 4.43
N GLY A 168 8.28 -9.12 3.10
CA GLY A 168 8.35 -7.96 2.22
C GLY A 168 7.16 -7.01 2.42
N VAL A 169 5.94 -7.54 2.43
CA VAL A 169 4.73 -6.76 2.72
C VAL A 169 4.83 -6.11 4.10
N LEU A 170 5.17 -6.88 5.14
CA LEU A 170 5.29 -6.36 6.50
C LEU A 170 6.32 -5.23 6.59
N MET A 171 7.49 -5.40 5.98
CA MET A 171 8.55 -4.37 5.98
C MET A 171 8.11 -3.10 5.24
N CYS A 172 7.39 -3.23 4.14
CA CYS A 172 6.82 -2.11 3.41
C CYS A 172 5.82 -1.34 4.29
N GLU A 173 4.87 -2.04 4.90
CA GLU A 173 3.84 -1.43 5.74
C GLU A 173 4.40 -0.78 7.01
N LEU A 174 5.38 -1.42 7.66
CA LEU A 174 6.08 -0.83 8.79
C LEU A 174 6.83 0.46 8.40
N THR A 175 7.41 0.50 7.20
CA THR A 175 8.10 1.69 6.70
C THR A 175 7.11 2.82 6.45
N LEU A 176 5.95 2.55 5.85
CA LEU A 176 4.87 3.53 5.65
C LEU A 176 4.34 4.05 6.99
N ALA A 177 4.05 3.15 7.92
CA ALA A 177 3.57 3.52 9.26
C ALA A 177 4.61 4.35 10.02
N ALA A 178 5.89 3.98 9.99
CA ALA A 178 6.98 4.74 10.62
C ALA A 178 7.12 6.13 10.00
N GLY A 179 6.99 6.27 8.68
CA GLY A 179 6.94 7.55 7.99
C GLY A 179 5.81 8.45 8.49
N LEU A 180 4.60 7.92 8.63
CA LEU A 180 3.45 8.66 9.17
C LEU A 180 3.63 9.03 10.64
N VAL A 181 4.18 8.13 11.46
CA VAL A 181 4.52 8.45 12.86
C VAL A 181 5.52 9.62 12.92
N LEU A 182 6.54 9.59 12.07
CA LEU A 182 7.53 10.66 12.00
C LEU A 182 6.90 11.99 11.57
N ILE A 183 6.04 11.99 10.55
CA ILE A 183 5.29 13.18 10.13
C ILE A 183 4.41 13.68 11.28
N SER A 184 3.68 12.80 11.93
CA SER A 184 2.82 13.14 13.07
C SER A 184 3.62 13.77 14.22
N TYR A 185 4.79 13.23 14.53
CA TYR A 185 5.68 13.77 15.57
C TYR A 185 6.23 15.14 15.20
N LYS A 186 6.74 15.30 13.98
CA LYS A 186 7.36 16.55 13.49
C LYS A 186 6.36 17.69 13.27
N THR A 187 5.10 17.36 13.09
CA THR A 187 4.02 18.34 12.88
C THR A 187 3.18 18.58 14.13
N ARG A 188 3.57 18.01 15.29
CA ARG A 188 2.85 18.19 16.56
C ARG A 188 2.93 19.65 17.00
N PRO A 189 1.81 20.29 17.38
CA PRO A 189 1.83 21.62 17.93
C PRO A 189 2.62 21.62 19.25
N PRO A 190 3.34 22.72 19.57
CA PRO A 190 4.07 22.82 20.83
C PRO A 190 3.10 22.67 22.00
N THR A 191 3.49 21.87 22.99
CA THR A 191 2.69 21.74 24.22
C THR A 191 2.75 23.05 25.00
N LYS A 192 1.69 23.38 25.74
CA LYS A 192 1.66 24.60 26.59
C LYS A 192 2.82 24.65 27.61
N LEU A 193 3.43 23.50 27.91
CA LEU A 193 4.60 23.37 28.78
C LEU A 193 5.94 23.77 28.12
N GLU A 194 5.95 23.76 26.78
CA GLU A 194 7.12 24.17 25.99
C GLU A 194 7.09 25.68 25.65
N ALA A 195 5.96 26.34 25.90
CA ALA A 195 5.88 27.78 25.80
C ALA A 195 6.81 28.40 26.87
N PRO A 196 7.75 29.31 26.50
CA PRO A 196 8.58 29.95 27.47
C PRO A 196 7.71 30.56 28.55
N SER A 197 7.96 30.16 29.80
CA SER A 197 7.15 30.66 30.93
C SER A 197 7.30 32.19 30.99
N ALA A 198 6.18 32.90 30.89
CA ALA A 198 6.11 34.36 30.98
C ALA A 198 6.60 34.89 32.36
N PHE A 199 7.10 34.02 33.23
CA PHE A 199 7.52 34.30 34.59
C PHE A 199 9.01 34.58 34.76
N HIS A 200 9.84 34.53 33.72
CA HIS A 200 11.18 35.06 33.78
C HIS A 200 11.19 36.54 33.37
N VAL A 201 10.49 37.37 34.11
CA VAL A 201 10.77 38.81 34.13
C VAL A 201 12.01 38.95 34.98
N ASN A 202 13.18 39.07 34.35
CA ASN A 202 14.38 39.54 35.04
C ASN A 202 14.09 40.96 35.49
N ASN A 203 13.85 41.15 36.79
CA ASN A 203 13.95 42.41 37.43
C ASN A 203 15.44 42.72 37.57
N GLU A 204 16.05 43.38 36.58
CA GLU A 204 17.24 44.21 36.71
C GLU A 204 16.88 45.70 36.64
#